data_104d6aeb8d094d7459b5aca97cd949fe
#
_entry.id   104d6aeb8d094d7459b5aca97cd949fe
#
_cell.length_a   1.000
_cell.length_b   1.000
_cell.length_c   1.000
_cell.angle_alpha   90.00
_cell.angle_beta   90.00
_cell.angle_gamma   90.00
#
_symmetry.space_group_name_H-M   'P 1'
#
loop_
_entity.id
_entity.type
_entity.pdbx_description
1 polymer ?
#
loop_
_entity_poly.entity_id
_entity_poly.type
_entity_poly.pdbx_seq_one_letter_code
_entity_poly.pdbx_strand_id
1 'polypeptide(L)'
;TPQGSALFLDALSDLFSREYGWGISPENIALTNGSQNAFLSLFNLFAGRFEGSQRKQIMLPLTPEYIGYTEVGMETDFFQSRKPHIEHLDNSFFKYRIDFDTLSIGKEVGALCLSRPTNPTGNVVTDEEVERLRTLTRSAGVPLILDNAYGAPFPNIIQAEITPVWDENIVLCLSLSKFGLPTLRTGIVIARKEIIRLVSRMTSVFSLAPGSLGPALALELVRSGDI
;
A
#
# COMPACT_ATOMS: atom_id res chain seq x y z
N THR A 1 18.87 -9.98 -4.75
CA THR A 1 19.18 -8.54 -4.83
C THR A 1 18.42 -7.79 -3.73
N PRO A 2 18.76 -6.53 -3.40
CA PRO A 2 17.98 -5.71 -2.48
C PRO A 2 16.51 -5.49 -2.90
N GLN A 3 16.23 -5.60 -4.19
CA GLN A 3 14.87 -5.52 -4.73
C GLN A 3 14.08 -6.82 -4.51
N GLY A 4 14.74 -7.95 -4.38
CA GLY A 4 14.15 -9.26 -4.16
C GLY A 4 14.63 -10.35 -5.13
N SER A 5 13.89 -11.46 -5.18
CA SER A 5 14.11 -12.58 -6.08
C SER A 5 13.66 -12.23 -7.50
N ALA A 6 14.59 -12.24 -8.48
CA ALA A 6 14.28 -11.92 -9.87
C ALA A 6 13.15 -12.82 -10.42
N LEU A 7 13.22 -14.12 -10.21
CA LEU A 7 12.20 -15.07 -10.67
C LEU A 7 10.79 -14.75 -10.12
N PHE A 8 10.72 -14.29 -8.88
CA PHE A 8 9.43 -13.93 -8.26
C PHE A 8 8.91 -12.58 -8.75
N LEU A 9 9.81 -11.61 -8.98
CA LEU A 9 9.45 -10.31 -9.56
C LEU A 9 8.94 -10.47 -11.00
N ASP A 10 9.60 -11.31 -11.81
CA ASP A 10 9.16 -11.65 -13.16
C ASP A 10 7.75 -12.29 -13.12
N ALA A 11 7.56 -13.30 -12.27
CA ALA A 11 6.27 -13.99 -12.13
C ALA A 11 5.13 -13.05 -11.68
N LEU A 12 5.39 -12.14 -10.75
CA LEU A 12 4.40 -11.12 -10.33
C LEU A 12 4.07 -10.15 -11.46
N SER A 13 5.10 -9.67 -12.18
CA SER A 13 4.91 -8.78 -13.32
C SER A 13 4.04 -9.42 -14.40
N ASP A 14 4.31 -10.67 -14.72
CA ASP A 14 3.53 -11.46 -15.70
C ASP A 14 2.09 -11.68 -15.21
N LEU A 15 1.90 -12.04 -13.95
CA LEU A 15 0.58 -12.23 -13.34
C LEU A 15 -0.26 -10.96 -13.46
N PHE A 16 0.25 -9.82 -12.99
CA PHE A 16 -0.51 -8.57 -12.98
C PHE A 16 -0.77 -8.02 -14.37
N SER A 17 0.15 -8.23 -15.30
CA SER A 17 -0.04 -7.85 -16.70
C SER A 17 -1.12 -8.71 -17.37
N ARG A 18 -1.13 -10.01 -17.09
CA ARG A 18 -2.08 -10.97 -17.66
C ARG A 18 -3.50 -10.79 -17.09
N GLU A 19 -3.62 -10.70 -15.76
CA GLU A 19 -4.93 -10.69 -15.09
C GLU A 19 -5.59 -9.30 -15.06
N TYR A 20 -4.79 -8.23 -14.98
CA TYR A 20 -5.31 -6.87 -14.78
C TYR A 20 -4.90 -5.88 -15.88
N GLY A 21 -4.10 -6.32 -16.86
CA GLY A 21 -3.63 -5.44 -17.94
C GLY A 21 -2.71 -4.31 -17.46
N TRP A 22 -2.07 -4.45 -16.29
CA TRP A 22 -1.15 -3.44 -15.79
C TRP A 22 0.14 -3.46 -16.59
N GLY A 23 0.50 -2.31 -17.18
CA GLY A 23 1.73 -2.17 -17.96
C GLY A 23 2.97 -2.06 -17.07
N ILE A 24 3.16 -3.00 -16.13
CA ILE A 24 4.27 -3.04 -15.19
C ILE A 24 5.35 -4.03 -15.63
N SER A 25 6.56 -3.77 -15.18
CA SER A 25 7.73 -4.65 -15.33
C SER A 25 8.28 -5.02 -13.96
N PRO A 26 9.21 -5.98 -13.86
CA PRO A 26 9.90 -6.27 -12.60
C PRO A 26 10.51 -5.04 -11.92
N GLU A 27 10.86 -4.00 -12.68
CA GLU A 27 11.38 -2.73 -12.14
C GLU A 27 10.34 -1.91 -11.36
N ASN A 28 9.06 -2.24 -11.51
CA ASN A 28 7.96 -1.63 -10.77
C ASN A 28 7.63 -2.35 -9.46
N ILE A 29 8.36 -3.41 -9.11
CA ILE A 29 8.05 -4.27 -7.98
C ILE A 29 9.27 -4.39 -7.07
N ALA A 30 9.08 -4.27 -5.75
CA ALA A 30 10.11 -4.59 -4.76
C ALA A 30 9.53 -5.49 -3.67
N LEU A 31 10.34 -6.40 -3.17
CA LEU A 31 10.03 -7.21 -1.99
C LEU A 31 10.60 -6.55 -0.73
N THR A 32 9.93 -6.78 0.39
CA THR A 32 10.35 -6.30 1.71
C THR A 32 10.18 -7.41 2.74
N ASN A 33 10.79 -7.25 3.92
CA ASN A 33 10.64 -8.19 5.03
C ASN A 33 9.29 -7.97 5.75
N GLY A 34 8.19 -8.22 5.02
CA GLY A 34 6.81 -7.95 5.39
C GLY A 34 6.37 -6.52 5.05
N SER A 35 5.05 -6.30 4.97
CA SER A 35 4.46 -4.99 4.66
C SER A 35 4.83 -3.91 5.68
N GLN A 36 5.07 -4.27 6.95
CA GLN A 36 5.53 -3.31 7.97
C GLN A 36 6.86 -2.64 7.58
N ASN A 37 7.80 -3.40 7.00
CA ASN A 37 9.04 -2.83 6.46
C ASN A 37 8.80 -1.96 5.22
N ALA A 38 7.79 -2.30 4.42
CA ALA A 38 7.38 -1.45 3.30
C ALA A 38 6.88 -0.10 3.81
N PHE A 39 5.99 -0.08 4.82
CA PHE A 39 5.48 1.16 5.40
C PHE A 39 6.56 1.98 6.10
N LEU A 40 7.49 1.36 6.82
CA LEU A 40 8.65 2.05 7.37
C LEU A 40 9.42 2.80 6.26
N SER A 41 9.67 2.12 5.14
CA SER A 41 10.36 2.74 4.01
C SER A 41 9.53 3.85 3.37
N LEU A 42 8.30 3.55 2.96
CA LEU A 42 7.44 4.47 2.20
C LEU A 42 7.08 5.72 3.01
N PHE A 43 6.69 5.56 4.27
CA PHE A 43 6.28 6.71 5.05
C PHE A 43 7.46 7.66 5.30
N ASN A 44 8.66 7.14 5.59
CA ASN A 44 9.85 7.96 5.77
C ASN A 44 10.44 8.49 4.44
N LEU A 45 10.02 7.97 3.28
CA LEU A 45 10.31 8.57 1.98
C LEU A 45 9.44 9.79 1.68
N PHE A 46 8.21 9.83 2.19
CA PHE A 46 7.23 10.85 1.85
C PHE A 46 6.92 11.82 2.99
N ALA A 47 7.30 11.51 4.23
CA ALA A 47 7.04 12.35 5.39
C ALA A 47 8.29 12.55 6.23
N GLY A 48 8.24 13.53 7.14
CA GLY A 48 9.37 13.99 7.94
C GLY A 48 9.91 15.33 7.44
N ARG A 49 11.10 15.69 7.92
CA ARG A 49 11.79 16.93 7.54
C ARG A 49 12.75 16.66 6.40
N PHE A 50 12.58 17.40 5.32
CA PHE A 50 13.49 17.37 4.17
C PHE A 50 14.32 18.65 4.15
N GLU A 51 15.59 18.55 3.77
CA GLU A 51 16.49 19.69 3.69
C GLU A 51 15.91 20.80 2.82
N GLY A 52 15.89 22.04 3.34
CA GLY A 52 15.38 23.21 2.60
C GLY A 52 13.87 23.23 2.33
N SER A 53 13.10 22.32 2.91
CA SER A 53 11.65 22.20 2.68
C SER A 53 10.83 22.21 3.96
N GLN A 54 9.51 22.45 3.81
CA GLN A 54 8.57 22.25 4.91
C GLN A 54 8.49 20.77 5.28
N ARG A 55 8.19 20.54 6.56
CA ARG A 55 7.86 19.21 7.06
C ARG A 55 6.66 18.63 6.30
N LYS A 56 6.74 17.36 5.97
CA LYS A 56 5.67 16.60 5.33
C LYS A 56 5.07 15.57 6.28
N GLN A 57 3.80 15.26 6.08
CA GLN A 57 3.05 14.27 6.84
C GLN A 57 2.39 13.26 5.92
N ILE A 58 2.10 12.07 6.45
CA ILE A 58 1.21 11.10 5.80
C ILE A 58 -0.22 11.45 6.19
N MET A 59 -1.08 11.62 5.19
CA MET A 59 -2.52 11.82 5.42
C MET A 59 -3.25 10.49 5.39
N LEU A 60 -4.05 10.25 6.44
CA LEU A 60 -5.00 9.15 6.53
C LEU A 60 -6.40 9.72 6.26
N PRO A 61 -6.95 9.53 5.05
CA PRO A 61 -8.21 10.17 4.64
C PRO A 61 -9.44 9.59 5.34
N LEU A 62 -9.27 8.45 5.98
CA LEU A 62 -10.30 7.72 6.72
C LEU A 62 -9.68 7.09 7.96
N THR A 63 -10.30 7.29 9.13
CA THR A 63 -9.90 6.63 10.37
C THR A 63 -11.11 5.96 11.02
N PRO A 64 -10.90 4.92 11.87
CA PRO A 64 -9.62 4.36 12.32
C PRO A 64 -8.87 3.61 11.21
N GLU A 65 -7.55 3.60 11.29
CA GLU A 65 -6.61 2.91 10.41
C GLU A 65 -5.74 1.92 11.19
N TYR A 66 -4.91 1.16 10.49
CA TYR A 66 -4.08 0.11 11.06
C TYR A 66 -3.12 0.69 12.13
N ILE A 67 -3.25 0.16 13.35
CA ILE A 67 -2.46 0.63 14.51
C ILE A 67 -0.94 0.52 14.29
N GLY A 68 -0.49 -0.44 13.49
CA GLY A 68 0.93 -0.64 13.19
C GLY A 68 1.60 0.51 12.43
N TYR A 69 0.84 1.49 11.93
CA TYR A 69 1.43 2.69 11.33
C TYR A 69 2.03 3.65 12.34
N THR A 70 1.53 3.67 13.58
CA THR A 70 1.91 4.66 14.59
C THR A 70 3.39 4.68 14.90
N GLU A 71 4.05 3.51 14.82
CA GLU A 71 5.44 3.32 15.23
C GLU A 71 6.45 3.37 14.06
N VAL A 72 5.99 3.62 12.83
CA VAL A 72 6.91 3.59 11.67
C VAL A 72 7.48 4.95 11.30
N GLY A 73 6.96 6.05 11.84
CA GLY A 73 7.53 7.39 11.66
C GLY A 73 8.80 7.58 12.49
N MET A 74 9.86 8.11 11.88
CA MET A 74 11.10 8.44 12.59
C MET A 74 11.03 9.76 13.35
N GLU A 75 9.94 10.53 13.20
CA GLU A 75 9.69 11.79 13.87
C GLU A 75 8.30 11.80 14.53
N THR A 76 8.09 12.73 15.46
CA THR A 76 6.76 13.01 16.04
C THR A 76 5.84 13.68 15.01
N ASP A 77 4.53 13.73 15.26
CA ASP A 77 3.50 14.36 14.39
C ASP A 77 3.62 13.95 12.92
N PHE A 78 3.82 12.67 12.70
CA PHE A 78 4.10 12.09 11.38
C PHE A 78 2.86 11.95 10.52
N PHE A 79 1.70 11.89 11.17
CA PHE A 79 0.42 11.66 10.51
C PHE A 79 -0.54 12.81 10.74
N GLN A 80 -1.40 13.03 9.75
CA GLN A 80 -2.65 13.75 9.91
C GLN A 80 -3.80 12.85 9.48
N SER A 81 -4.89 12.85 10.24
CA SER A 81 -6.02 11.97 9.98
C SER A 81 -7.32 12.75 9.81
N ARG A 82 -8.27 12.12 9.10
CA ARG A 82 -9.62 12.64 8.93
C ARG A 82 -10.62 11.69 9.57
N LYS A 83 -11.63 12.26 10.22
CA LYS A 83 -12.76 11.48 10.77
C LYS A 83 -13.62 10.99 9.62
N PRO A 84 -14.24 9.80 9.75
CA PRO A 84 -15.18 9.32 8.75
C PRO A 84 -16.49 10.10 8.80
N HIS A 85 -17.17 10.17 7.68
CA HIS A 85 -18.64 10.28 7.69
C HIS A 85 -19.20 8.90 8.01
N ILE A 86 -20.06 8.81 9.05
CA ILE A 86 -20.70 7.56 9.44
C ILE A 86 -22.03 7.47 8.73
N GLU A 87 -22.12 6.58 7.75
CA GLU A 87 -23.38 6.25 7.07
C GLU A 87 -24.11 5.18 7.86
N HIS A 88 -25.28 5.54 8.40
CA HIS A 88 -26.15 4.58 9.09
C HIS A 88 -26.97 3.80 8.06
N LEU A 89 -26.89 2.49 8.13
CA LEU A 89 -27.64 1.56 7.30
C LEU A 89 -28.78 0.94 8.10
N ASP A 90 -29.68 0.21 7.41
CA ASP A 90 -30.76 -0.53 8.07
C ASP A 90 -30.20 -1.60 9.04
N ASN A 91 -31.05 -2.01 9.99
CA ASN A 91 -30.74 -3.08 10.96
C ASN A 91 -29.52 -2.81 11.88
N SER A 92 -29.31 -1.56 12.26
CA SER A 92 -28.20 -1.15 13.17
C SER A 92 -26.80 -1.33 12.59
N PHE A 93 -26.66 -1.49 11.29
CA PHE A 93 -25.38 -1.45 10.60
C PHE A 93 -24.96 -0.02 10.28
N PHE A 94 -23.67 0.16 10.11
CA PHE A 94 -23.11 1.43 9.65
C PHE A 94 -21.89 1.17 8.77
N LYS A 95 -21.51 2.18 8.00
CA LYS A 95 -20.29 2.15 7.17
C LYS A 95 -19.53 3.46 7.37
N TYR A 96 -18.21 3.34 7.43
CA TYR A 96 -17.32 4.49 7.38
C TYR A 96 -17.12 4.92 5.92
N ARG A 97 -17.39 6.20 5.64
CA ARG A 97 -17.18 6.84 4.35
C ARG A 97 -16.13 7.93 4.48
N ILE A 98 -15.38 8.13 3.40
CA ILE A 98 -14.49 9.28 3.31
C ILE A 98 -15.32 10.56 3.20
N ASP A 99 -15.07 11.51 4.10
CA ASP A 99 -15.69 12.84 4.03
C ASP A 99 -14.94 13.70 2.99
N PHE A 100 -15.36 13.58 1.75
CA PHE A 100 -14.75 14.32 0.65
C PHE A 100 -15.07 15.81 0.65
N ASP A 101 -16.08 16.26 1.39
CA ASP A 101 -16.45 17.67 1.44
C ASP A 101 -15.45 18.47 2.28
N THR A 102 -14.82 17.81 3.25
CA THR A 102 -13.78 18.40 4.11
C THR A 102 -12.36 17.95 3.74
N LEU A 103 -12.22 16.94 2.88
CA LEU A 103 -10.91 16.42 2.51
C LEU A 103 -10.17 17.35 1.55
N SER A 104 -9.08 17.94 2.03
CA SER A 104 -8.17 18.74 1.22
C SER A 104 -6.73 18.30 1.42
N ILE A 105 -5.94 18.33 0.35
CA ILE A 105 -4.52 17.96 0.38
C ILE A 105 -3.71 19.24 0.36
N GLY A 106 -3.19 19.62 1.53
CA GLY A 106 -2.34 20.80 1.70
C GLY A 106 -0.88 20.51 1.29
N LYS A 107 -0.07 21.57 1.28
CA LYS A 107 1.36 21.48 0.95
C LYS A 107 2.18 20.66 1.95
N GLU A 108 1.68 20.48 3.16
CA GLU A 108 2.27 19.66 4.22
C GLU A 108 2.07 18.16 4.01
N VAL A 109 1.21 17.74 3.08
CA VAL A 109 0.99 16.32 2.78
C VAL A 109 2.07 15.82 1.85
N GLY A 110 2.72 14.72 2.22
CA GLY A 110 3.71 14.05 1.36
C GLY A 110 3.14 12.82 0.63
N ALA A 111 2.16 12.15 1.23
CA ALA A 111 1.41 11.05 0.63
C ALA A 111 0.07 10.86 1.35
N LEU A 112 -0.91 10.28 0.66
CA LEU A 112 -2.09 9.68 1.31
C LEU A 112 -1.84 8.19 1.52
N CYS A 113 -2.36 7.64 2.64
CA CYS A 113 -2.37 6.19 2.87
C CYS A 113 -3.75 5.72 3.30
N LEU A 114 -4.18 4.61 2.73
CA LEU A 114 -5.47 3.99 2.99
C LEU A 114 -5.32 2.48 2.97
N SER A 115 -5.84 1.77 4.00
CA SER A 115 -5.95 0.31 3.96
C SER A 115 -7.30 -0.14 3.40
N ARG A 116 -7.28 -1.22 2.59
CA ARG A 116 -8.46 -1.71 1.86
C ARG A 116 -8.47 -3.24 1.76
N PRO A 117 -9.19 -3.93 2.66
CA PRO A 117 -10.01 -3.45 3.78
C PRO A 117 -9.18 -2.92 4.93
N THR A 118 -9.82 -2.10 5.76
CA THR A 118 -9.19 -1.50 6.93
C THR A 118 -9.11 -2.49 8.10
N ASN A 119 -7.96 -2.60 8.73
CA ASN A 119 -7.81 -3.23 10.03
C ASN A 119 -7.79 -2.14 11.12
N PRO A 120 -8.70 -2.15 12.15
CA PRO A 120 -9.48 -3.29 12.62
C PRO A 120 -10.94 -3.34 12.16
N THR A 121 -11.43 -2.36 11.43
CA THR A 121 -12.88 -2.17 11.20
C THR A 121 -13.47 -3.13 10.15
N GLY A 122 -12.64 -3.70 9.28
CA GLY A 122 -13.11 -4.45 8.10
C GLY A 122 -13.76 -3.56 7.04
N ASN A 123 -13.73 -2.22 7.21
CA ASN A 123 -14.34 -1.30 6.26
C ASN A 123 -13.65 -1.39 4.89
N VAL A 124 -14.44 -1.50 3.83
CA VAL A 124 -13.96 -1.54 2.46
C VAL A 124 -14.35 -0.25 1.76
N VAL A 125 -13.38 0.57 1.43
CA VAL A 125 -13.58 1.78 0.63
C VAL A 125 -13.97 1.37 -0.79
N THR A 126 -14.98 2.03 -1.38
CA THR A 126 -15.52 1.67 -2.70
C THR A 126 -14.56 2.03 -3.83
N ASP A 127 -14.80 1.47 -5.03
CA ASP A 127 -14.02 1.80 -6.23
C ASP A 127 -14.15 3.29 -6.58
N GLU A 128 -15.35 3.88 -6.41
CA GLU A 128 -15.59 5.31 -6.64
C GLU A 128 -14.83 6.19 -5.64
N GLU A 129 -14.79 5.81 -4.36
CA GLU A 129 -14.01 6.53 -3.36
C GLU A 129 -12.52 6.49 -3.67
N VAL A 130 -12.00 5.33 -4.11
CA VAL A 130 -10.60 5.19 -4.54
C VAL A 130 -10.32 6.07 -5.76
N GLU A 131 -11.20 6.10 -6.77
CA GLU A 131 -11.03 6.93 -7.95
C GLU A 131 -11.03 8.44 -7.62
N ARG A 132 -11.87 8.86 -6.69
CA ARG A 132 -11.86 10.24 -6.17
C ARG A 132 -10.53 10.56 -5.48
N LEU A 133 -10.00 9.65 -4.64
CA LEU A 133 -8.69 9.81 -4.00
C LEU A 133 -7.56 9.87 -5.05
N ARG A 134 -7.59 9.01 -6.07
CA ARG A 134 -6.63 9.04 -7.18
C ARG A 134 -6.59 10.42 -7.88
N THR A 135 -7.77 10.95 -8.17
CA THR A 135 -7.90 12.27 -8.79
C THR A 135 -7.32 13.37 -7.90
N LEU A 136 -7.66 13.37 -6.60
CA LEU A 136 -7.16 14.35 -5.64
C LEU A 136 -5.64 14.27 -5.46
N THR A 137 -5.11 13.08 -5.27
CA THR A 137 -3.66 12.88 -5.07
C THR A 137 -2.85 13.23 -6.30
N ARG A 138 -3.35 12.89 -7.49
CA ARG A 138 -2.72 13.26 -8.76
C ARG A 138 -2.70 14.79 -8.95
N SER A 139 -3.81 15.47 -8.67
CA SER A 139 -3.91 16.93 -8.74
C SER A 139 -2.98 17.63 -7.75
N ALA A 140 -2.76 17.04 -6.57
CA ALA A 140 -1.87 17.56 -5.55
C ALA A 140 -0.39 17.17 -5.77
N GLY A 141 -0.09 16.30 -6.74
CA GLY A 141 1.25 15.81 -7.03
C GLY A 141 1.84 14.91 -5.93
N VAL A 142 0.99 14.21 -5.15
CA VAL A 142 1.41 13.29 -4.08
C VAL A 142 0.94 11.86 -4.39
N PRO A 143 1.66 10.80 -3.99
CA PRO A 143 1.23 9.44 -4.22
C PRO A 143 0.06 9.02 -3.32
N LEU A 144 -0.74 8.08 -3.82
CA LEU A 144 -1.73 7.32 -3.06
C LEU A 144 -1.14 5.96 -2.69
N ILE A 145 -0.92 5.72 -1.41
CA ILE A 145 -0.48 4.42 -0.88
C ILE A 145 -1.73 3.60 -0.54
N LEU A 146 -1.89 2.45 -1.18
CA LEU A 146 -2.97 1.50 -0.89
C LEU A 146 -2.40 0.28 -0.17
N ASP A 147 -2.79 0.10 1.08
CA ASP A 147 -2.49 -1.09 1.86
C ASP A 147 -3.56 -2.16 1.58
N ASN A 148 -3.22 -3.10 0.73
CA ASN A 148 -4.08 -4.22 0.38
C ASN A 148 -3.58 -5.54 1.02
N ALA A 149 -3.04 -5.48 2.23
CA ALA A 149 -2.57 -6.68 2.92
C ALA A 149 -3.64 -7.76 3.12
N TYR A 150 -4.92 -7.38 3.11
CA TYR A 150 -6.08 -8.26 3.16
C TYR A 150 -6.90 -8.28 1.87
N GLY A 151 -6.64 -7.35 0.97
CA GLY A 151 -7.48 -7.06 -0.18
C GLY A 151 -6.99 -7.69 -1.49
N ALA A 152 -7.52 -7.14 -2.58
CA ALA A 152 -7.19 -7.55 -3.95
C ALA A 152 -5.84 -6.94 -4.40
N PRO A 153 -5.10 -7.57 -5.31
CA PRO A 153 -5.44 -8.80 -6.01
C PRO A 153 -5.42 -10.06 -5.14
N PHE A 154 -4.57 -10.12 -4.15
CA PHE A 154 -4.49 -11.22 -3.19
C PHE A 154 -4.05 -10.70 -1.82
N PRO A 155 -4.41 -11.35 -0.71
CA PRO A 155 -5.13 -12.62 -0.59
C PRO A 155 -6.65 -12.52 -0.82
N ASN A 156 -7.19 -11.33 -1.02
CA ASN A 156 -8.60 -11.06 -1.30
C ASN A 156 -9.58 -11.77 -0.34
N ILE A 157 -9.30 -11.69 0.95
CA ILE A 157 -10.10 -12.33 2.02
C ILE A 157 -11.29 -11.48 2.46
N ILE A 158 -11.92 -10.80 1.52
CA ILE A 158 -13.08 -9.95 1.74
C ILE A 158 -14.24 -10.43 0.88
N GLN A 159 -15.48 -10.20 1.36
CA GLN A 159 -16.71 -10.58 0.65
C GLN A 159 -17.32 -9.40 -0.13
N ALA A 160 -16.52 -8.38 -0.45
CA ALA A 160 -16.94 -7.25 -1.24
C ALA A 160 -16.30 -7.32 -2.63
N GLU A 161 -17.09 -7.05 -3.66
CA GLU A 161 -16.56 -6.88 -5.00
C GLU A 161 -15.77 -5.58 -5.06
N ILE A 162 -14.48 -5.68 -5.32
CA ILE A 162 -13.57 -4.55 -5.53
C ILE A 162 -12.66 -4.84 -6.72
N THR A 163 -12.34 -3.78 -7.45
CA THR A 163 -11.42 -3.86 -8.57
C THR A 163 -10.01 -3.52 -8.10
N PRO A 164 -9.02 -4.42 -8.30
CA PRO A 164 -7.63 -4.07 -8.10
C PRO A 164 -7.22 -2.95 -9.06
N VAL A 165 -6.56 -1.94 -8.52
CA VAL A 165 -6.17 -0.76 -9.30
C VAL A 165 -4.70 -0.43 -9.10
N TRP A 166 -4.04 -0.09 -10.20
CA TRP A 166 -2.69 0.46 -10.18
C TRP A 166 -2.48 1.47 -11.31
N ASP A 167 -1.73 2.51 -11.04
CA ASP A 167 -1.12 3.43 -12.01
C ASP A 167 0.15 4.07 -11.41
N GLU A 168 0.84 4.90 -12.17
CA GLU A 168 2.10 5.53 -11.78
C GLU A 168 2.01 6.43 -10.51
N ASN A 169 0.79 6.85 -10.11
CA ASN A 169 0.57 7.63 -8.88
C ASN A 169 0.19 6.77 -7.68
N ILE A 170 -0.04 5.46 -7.88
CA ILE A 170 -0.38 4.52 -6.83
C ILE A 170 0.88 3.79 -6.36
N VAL A 171 1.01 3.65 -5.04
CA VAL A 171 1.92 2.71 -4.38
C VAL A 171 1.07 1.62 -3.75
N LEU A 172 1.01 0.45 -4.37
CA LEU A 172 0.24 -0.68 -3.88
C LEU A 172 1.12 -1.56 -2.99
N CYS A 173 0.64 -1.86 -1.79
CA CYS A 173 1.31 -2.73 -0.83
C CYS A 173 0.50 -4.01 -0.62
N LEU A 174 1.14 -5.16 -0.83
CA LEU A 174 0.58 -6.49 -0.65
C LEU A 174 1.41 -7.28 0.37
N SER A 175 0.84 -8.37 0.91
CA SER A 175 1.52 -9.20 1.89
C SER A 175 1.18 -10.68 1.72
N LEU A 176 2.19 -11.55 1.78
CA LEU A 176 1.98 -12.99 1.86
C LEU A 176 1.58 -13.46 3.28
N SER A 177 1.62 -12.58 4.28
CA SER A 177 1.26 -12.95 5.67
C SER A 177 -0.18 -13.45 5.79
N LYS A 178 -1.11 -12.88 5.02
CA LYS A 178 -2.52 -13.27 5.03
C LYS A 178 -2.85 -14.34 3.98
N PHE A 179 -1.88 -14.67 3.18
CA PHE A 179 -1.89 -15.79 2.24
C PHE A 179 -1.41 -17.12 2.86
N GLY A 180 -1.34 -17.20 4.19
CA GLY A 180 -0.92 -18.38 4.92
C GLY A 180 0.59 -18.45 5.22
N LEU A 181 1.36 -17.42 4.88
CA LEU A 181 2.81 -17.38 5.05
C LEU A 181 3.29 -16.25 6.00
N PRO A 182 2.70 -16.13 7.23
CA PRO A 182 2.97 -14.97 8.09
C PRO A 182 4.40 -14.92 8.62
N THR A 183 5.00 -16.07 8.91
CA THR A 183 6.34 -16.18 9.50
C THR A 183 7.46 -15.90 8.50
N LEU A 184 7.18 -16.00 7.20
CA LEU A 184 8.17 -15.80 6.13
C LEU A 184 8.40 -14.32 5.79
N ARG A 185 7.64 -13.43 6.42
CA ARG A 185 7.82 -11.98 6.35
C ARG A 185 8.06 -11.46 4.93
N THR A 186 7.10 -11.66 4.03
CA THR A 186 7.18 -11.17 2.66
C THR A 186 6.11 -10.11 2.41
N GLY A 187 6.55 -8.89 2.14
CA GLY A 187 5.76 -7.79 1.62
C GLY A 187 6.12 -7.53 0.16
N ILE A 188 5.18 -7.00 -0.60
CA ILE A 188 5.33 -6.66 -2.02
C ILE A 188 4.91 -5.21 -2.18
N VAL A 189 5.76 -4.40 -2.79
CA VAL A 189 5.48 -3.00 -3.14
C VAL A 189 5.45 -2.89 -4.65
N ILE A 190 4.38 -2.35 -5.20
CA ILE A 190 4.23 -2.06 -6.63
C ILE A 190 4.07 -0.55 -6.79
N ALA A 191 4.99 0.08 -7.51
CA ALA A 191 5.01 1.53 -7.69
C ALA A 191 5.80 1.90 -8.95
N ARG A 192 5.81 3.19 -9.29
CA ARG A 192 6.71 3.70 -10.32
C ARG A 192 8.17 3.41 -9.98
N LYS A 193 9.00 3.22 -10.98
CA LYS A 193 10.39 2.73 -10.87
C LYS A 193 11.26 3.55 -9.92
N GLU A 194 11.06 4.87 -9.84
CA GLU A 194 11.82 5.76 -8.96
C GLU A 194 11.57 5.40 -7.48
N ILE A 195 10.32 5.16 -7.10
CA ILE A 195 9.95 4.75 -5.73
C ILE A 195 10.55 3.37 -5.43
N ILE A 196 10.45 2.43 -6.36
CA ILE A 196 11.00 1.07 -6.19
C ILE A 196 12.51 1.09 -5.99
N ARG A 197 13.24 1.94 -6.73
CA ARG A 197 14.68 2.12 -6.51
C ARG A 197 15.01 2.62 -5.11
N LEU A 198 14.21 3.56 -4.58
CA LEU A 198 14.39 4.09 -3.22
C LEU A 198 14.07 3.03 -2.16
N VAL A 199 12.95 2.31 -2.29
CA VAL A 199 12.59 1.19 -1.39
C VAL A 199 13.70 0.13 -1.38
N SER A 200 14.21 -0.23 -2.55
CA SER A 200 15.32 -1.22 -2.67
C SER A 200 16.60 -0.74 -2.01
N ARG A 201 16.93 0.56 -2.11
CA ARG A 201 18.08 1.14 -1.41
C ARG A 201 17.89 1.09 0.10
N MET A 202 16.70 1.42 0.62
CA MET A 202 16.41 1.31 2.05
C MET A 202 16.49 -0.15 2.52
N THR A 203 15.97 -1.10 1.73
CA THR A 203 16.11 -2.54 2.02
C THR A 203 17.58 -2.96 2.11
N SER A 204 18.45 -2.43 1.25
CA SER A 204 19.88 -2.74 1.30
C SER A 204 20.54 -2.25 2.60
N VAL A 205 20.06 -1.15 3.16
CA VAL A 205 20.56 -0.61 4.44
C VAL A 205 20.03 -1.42 5.63
N PHE A 206 18.74 -1.74 5.63
CA PHE A 206 18.10 -2.41 6.77
C PHE A 206 18.45 -3.91 6.87
N SER A 207 18.58 -4.60 5.75
CA SER A 207 18.68 -6.07 5.73
C SER A 207 19.48 -6.65 4.58
N LEU A 208 20.23 -5.84 3.82
CA LEU A 208 20.96 -6.21 2.60
C LEU A 208 20.02 -6.69 1.48
N ALA A 209 19.12 -7.61 1.77
CA ALA A 209 18.11 -8.14 0.85
C ALA A 209 16.89 -8.65 1.63
N PRO A 210 15.70 -8.71 1.02
CA PRO A 210 14.56 -9.38 1.63
C PRO A 210 14.73 -10.89 1.65
N GLY A 211 14.01 -11.56 2.56
CA GLY A 211 14.01 -13.02 2.66
C GLY A 211 13.55 -13.70 1.36
N SER A 212 14.16 -14.81 1.00
CA SER A 212 13.87 -15.53 -0.26
C SER A 212 12.91 -16.70 -0.11
N LEU A 213 12.68 -17.19 1.11
CA LEU A 213 11.88 -18.40 1.33
C LEU A 213 10.40 -18.19 1.01
N GLY A 214 9.82 -17.08 1.43
CA GLY A 214 8.43 -16.74 1.10
C GLY A 214 8.19 -16.65 -0.41
N PRO A 215 8.98 -15.86 -1.15
CA PRO A 215 8.94 -15.85 -2.61
C PRO A 215 9.10 -17.22 -3.26
N ALA A 216 10.02 -18.04 -2.76
CA ALA A 216 10.25 -19.37 -3.32
C ALA A 216 9.04 -20.32 -3.14
N LEU A 217 8.39 -20.28 -1.98
CA LEU A 217 7.19 -21.11 -1.70
C LEU A 217 5.96 -20.63 -2.48
N ALA A 218 5.83 -19.32 -2.70
CA ALA A 218 4.68 -18.76 -3.43
C ALA A 218 4.86 -18.74 -4.95
N LEU A 219 6.07 -19.06 -5.47
CA LEU A 219 6.42 -18.85 -6.89
C LEU A 219 5.48 -19.59 -7.84
N GLU A 220 5.21 -20.87 -7.58
CA GLU A 220 4.37 -21.66 -8.48
C GLU A 220 2.91 -21.23 -8.47
N LEU A 221 2.39 -20.80 -7.30
CA LEU A 221 1.02 -20.23 -7.19
C LEU A 221 0.89 -18.92 -7.98
N VAL A 222 1.92 -18.06 -7.93
CA VAL A 222 1.95 -16.81 -8.70
C VAL A 222 2.02 -17.10 -10.21
N ARG A 223 2.81 -18.09 -10.63
CA ARG A 223 2.96 -18.48 -12.05
C ARG A 223 1.69 -19.08 -12.62
N SER A 224 1.03 -19.97 -11.89
CA SER A 224 -0.22 -20.60 -12.33
C SER A 224 -1.39 -19.62 -12.31
N GLY A 225 -1.37 -18.60 -11.45
CA GLY A 225 -2.48 -17.70 -11.19
C GLY A 225 -3.47 -18.25 -10.14
N ASP A 226 -3.12 -19.32 -9.44
CA ASP A 226 -3.93 -19.92 -8.36
C ASP A 226 -3.74 -19.19 -7.01
N ILE A 227 -3.40 -17.91 -7.05
CA ILE A 227 -3.09 -17.07 -5.89
C ILE A 227 -4.29 -16.24 -5.43
#